data_c546325979c7c3fec0c747a925240923
#
_entry.id   c546325979c7c3fec0c747a925240923
#
_cell.length_a   1.000
_cell.length_b   1.000
_cell.length_c   1.000
_cell.angle_alpha   90.00
_cell.angle_beta   90.00
_cell.angle_gamma   90.00
#
_symmetry.space_group_name_H-M   'P 1'
#
loop_
_entity.id
_entity.type
_entity.pdbx_description
1 polymer ?
#
loop_
_entity_poly.entity_id
_entity_poly.type
_entity_poly.pdbx_seq_one_letter_code
_entity_poly.pdbx_strand_id
1 'polypeptide(L)'
;MVRYNPFFWSLKAAIYVGERWLQVNGGVINSVADGRRDQRFWLATRYFSWRKLWNFVRVELQLRIARRIIWGSPYEWEIDTTNICQLKCPLCHTGKGTIHRDQGVMDFDLFKSVVDQIKHSCMWLTLYSWGEPFLNRRIHEYIEYAHEQKIATIISSNLNKPLTPEMAEQVIRSGLDVMIVSLDGVTQEVYEIYRVGGHLDRVLDNMRLLDQKKRELGSSTPHIEWQFIVMRQNEHQMDEARSLAKGLGVDSLVFKKVDFPHGENDAAEAERWLPRQHPDYLRADPFYKPYQEDGQVCWRLWRTAVVNWDGGFAPCCYLTDKTQDFGDVNESPVKQIWNNADYTTARGLFKKDFTPEKWVGCLDCSVYLGSRAARARGPVDLQPEPVLLHVNGAKSINGNGAKPGSQLHGLKVASGPRNQLDEDLEEAKTEEPV
;
A
#
# COMPACT_ATOMS: atom_id res chain seq x y z
N MET A 1 -22.93 -24.63 0.49
CA MET A 1 -23.93 -24.20 -0.54
C MET A 1 -24.21 -22.72 -0.34
N VAL A 2 -23.55 -21.84 -1.06
CA VAL A 2 -23.83 -20.41 -1.03
C VAL A 2 -25.13 -20.21 -1.79
N ARG A 3 -26.18 -19.73 -1.11
CA ARG A 3 -27.46 -19.42 -1.75
C ARG A 3 -27.25 -18.29 -2.77
N TYR A 4 -27.45 -18.62 -4.04
CA TYR A 4 -27.46 -17.66 -5.14
C TYR A 4 -28.55 -16.61 -4.89
N ASN A 5 -28.13 -15.36 -4.66
CA ASN A 5 -29.06 -14.23 -4.56
C ASN A 5 -29.08 -13.50 -5.91
N PRO A 6 -30.20 -13.50 -6.66
CA PRO A 6 -30.30 -12.86 -7.97
C PRO A 6 -30.04 -11.35 -7.96
N PHE A 7 -30.16 -10.70 -6.80
CA PHE A 7 -29.82 -9.30 -6.60
C PHE A 7 -28.31 -9.04 -6.76
N PHE A 8 -27.45 -9.97 -6.32
CA PHE A 8 -25.99 -9.86 -6.52
C PHE A 8 -25.59 -9.99 -7.98
N TRP A 9 -26.34 -10.73 -8.79
CA TRP A 9 -26.12 -10.82 -10.23
C TRP A 9 -26.45 -9.49 -10.93
N SER A 10 -27.51 -8.81 -10.52
CA SER A 10 -27.88 -7.49 -11.03
C SER A 10 -26.86 -6.43 -10.64
N LEU A 11 -26.32 -6.49 -9.42
CA LEU A 11 -25.28 -5.59 -8.96
C LEU A 11 -23.93 -5.89 -9.66
N LYS A 12 -23.60 -7.17 -9.86
CA LYS A 12 -22.43 -7.62 -10.64
C LYS A 12 -22.53 -7.11 -12.07
N ALA A 13 -23.68 -7.25 -12.69
CA ALA A 13 -23.95 -6.74 -14.03
C ALA A 13 -23.88 -5.20 -14.09
N ALA A 14 -24.41 -4.49 -13.10
CA ALA A 14 -24.36 -3.02 -13.04
C ALA A 14 -22.94 -2.49 -12.83
N ILE A 15 -22.14 -3.15 -11.97
CA ILE A 15 -20.72 -2.80 -11.77
C ILE A 15 -19.92 -3.17 -13.02
N TYR A 16 -20.14 -4.35 -13.61
CA TYR A 16 -19.51 -4.79 -14.85
C TYR A 16 -19.86 -3.89 -16.05
N VAL A 17 -21.12 -3.50 -16.18
CA VAL A 17 -21.57 -2.54 -17.19
C VAL A 17 -20.99 -1.16 -16.93
N GLY A 18 -20.90 -0.73 -15.67
CA GLY A 18 -20.25 0.51 -15.26
C GLY A 18 -18.75 0.51 -15.58
N GLU A 19 -18.04 -0.58 -15.28
CA GLU A 19 -16.61 -0.75 -15.62
C GLU A 19 -16.38 -0.83 -17.12
N ARG A 20 -17.23 -1.55 -17.86
CA ARG A 20 -17.15 -1.65 -19.33
C ARG A 20 -17.50 -0.31 -20.00
N TRP A 21 -18.43 0.44 -19.45
CA TRP A 21 -18.75 1.80 -19.90
C TRP A 21 -17.60 2.77 -19.62
N LEU A 22 -16.90 2.62 -18.49
CA LEU A 22 -15.65 3.33 -18.16
C LEU A 22 -14.50 2.94 -19.09
N GLN A 23 -14.44 1.68 -19.53
CA GLN A 23 -13.47 1.19 -20.51
C GLN A 23 -13.67 1.78 -21.91
N VAL A 24 -14.92 2.01 -22.30
CA VAL A 24 -15.26 2.56 -23.64
C VAL A 24 -15.03 4.07 -23.70
N ASN A 25 -15.12 4.77 -22.56
CA ASN A 25 -15.05 6.25 -22.49
C ASN A 25 -13.78 6.80 -21.80
N GLY A 26 -12.87 5.96 -21.35
CA GLY A 26 -11.65 6.40 -20.65
C GLY A 26 -10.62 5.31 -20.53
N GLY A 27 -9.76 5.17 -21.52
CA GLY A 27 -8.50 4.46 -21.52
C GLY A 27 -8.50 3.08 -20.87
N VAL A 28 -8.10 2.09 -21.62
CA VAL A 28 -8.01 0.68 -21.26
C VAL A 28 -7.22 0.48 -19.98
N ILE A 29 -7.88 0.04 -18.91
CA ILE A 29 -7.22 -0.67 -17.81
C ILE A 29 -6.92 -2.07 -18.36
N ASN A 30 -5.84 -2.22 -19.12
CA ASN A 30 -5.29 -3.51 -19.45
C ASN A 30 -4.63 -4.09 -18.19
N SER A 31 -5.41 -4.77 -17.39
CA SER A 31 -4.88 -5.52 -16.27
C SER A 31 -4.49 -6.92 -16.72
N VAL A 32 -3.24 -7.25 -16.57
CA VAL A 32 -2.75 -8.63 -16.41
C VAL A 32 -3.34 -9.27 -15.14
N ALA A 33 -4.25 -8.60 -14.48
CA ALA A 33 -4.87 -8.93 -13.21
C ALA A 33 -6.36 -9.28 -13.36
N ASP A 34 -6.73 -10.21 -14.22
CA ASP A 34 -8.11 -10.71 -14.25
C ASP A 34 -8.53 -11.30 -12.88
N GLY A 35 -7.62 -11.96 -12.17
CA GLY A 35 -7.86 -12.47 -10.81
C GLY A 35 -8.14 -11.39 -9.76
N ARG A 36 -7.46 -10.25 -9.82
CA ARG A 36 -7.65 -9.16 -8.82
C ARG A 36 -8.94 -8.36 -8.98
N ARG A 37 -9.52 -8.32 -10.17
CA ARG A 37 -10.83 -7.68 -10.36
C ARG A 37 -11.94 -8.45 -9.65
N ASP A 38 -11.94 -9.77 -9.78
CA ASP A 38 -12.89 -10.63 -9.10
C ASP A 38 -12.70 -10.58 -7.59
N GLN A 39 -11.45 -10.51 -7.13
CA GLN A 39 -11.11 -10.38 -5.71
C GLN A 39 -11.59 -9.04 -5.12
N ARG A 40 -11.34 -7.90 -5.78
CA ARG A 40 -11.85 -6.59 -5.32
C ARG A 40 -13.37 -6.53 -5.31
N PHE A 41 -14.02 -7.12 -6.29
CA PHE A 41 -15.47 -7.23 -6.30
C PHE A 41 -15.97 -8.07 -5.13
N TRP A 42 -15.34 -9.20 -4.86
CA TRP A 42 -15.68 -10.05 -3.73
C TRP A 42 -15.48 -9.32 -2.39
N LEU A 43 -14.36 -8.62 -2.20
CA LEU A 43 -14.10 -7.81 -1.02
C LEU A 43 -15.15 -6.70 -0.84
N ALA A 44 -15.47 -5.97 -1.90
CA ALA A 44 -16.45 -4.90 -1.87
C ALA A 44 -17.85 -5.39 -1.50
N THR A 45 -18.19 -6.63 -1.85
CA THR A 45 -19.50 -7.22 -1.61
C THR A 45 -19.59 -8.06 -0.34
N ARG A 46 -18.45 -8.48 0.25
CA ARG A 46 -18.42 -9.35 1.42
C ARG A 46 -19.17 -8.76 2.61
N TYR A 47 -18.96 -7.47 2.88
CA TYR A 47 -19.62 -6.73 3.95
C TYR A 47 -20.46 -5.60 3.37
N PHE A 48 -21.32 -5.99 2.40
CA PHE A 48 -22.20 -5.04 1.74
C PHE A 48 -23.11 -4.29 2.72
N SER A 49 -23.23 -2.98 2.52
CA SER A 49 -24.26 -2.16 3.14
C SER A 49 -24.69 -1.04 2.18
N TRP A 50 -25.96 -0.61 2.29
CA TRP A 50 -26.48 0.50 1.50
C TRP A 50 -25.71 1.81 1.72
N ARG A 51 -25.19 2.01 2.93
CA ARG A 51 -24.35 3.18 3.27
C ARG A 51 -23.05 3.18 2.48
N LYS A 52 -22.35 2.03 2.43
CA LYS A 52 -21.11 1.87 1.64
C LYS A 52 -21.36 2.04 0.14
N LEU A 53 -22.41 1.43 -0.38
CA LEU A 53 -22.79 1.59 -1.79
C LEU A 53 -23.10 3.05 -2.14
N TRP A 54 -23.88 3.73 -1.32
CA TRP A 54 -24.23 5.13 -1.54
C TRP A 54 -23.00 6.04 -1.48
N ASN A 55 -22.08 5.77 -0.53
CA ASN A 55 -20.81 6.46 -0.47
C ASN A 55 -19.97 6.25 -1.74
N PHE A 56 -19.85 5.00 -2.20
CA PHE A 56 -19.17 4.66 -3.45
C PHE A 56 -19.74 5.45 -4.65
N VAL A 57 -21.06 5.43 -4.85
CA VAL A 57 -21.70 6.16 -5.94
C VAL A 57 -21.39 7.67 -5.86
N ARG A 58 -21.47 8.26 -4.66
CA ARG A 58 -21.13 9.68 -4.46
C ARG A 58 -19.68 9.99 -4.85
N VAL A 59 -18.74 9.18 -4.39
CA VAL A 59 -17.32 9.37 -4.68
C VAL A 59 -17.07 9.26 -6.18
N GLU A 60 -17.60 8.24 -6.85
CA GLU A 60 -17.41 8.02 -8.28
C GLU A 60 -18.00 9.15 -9.14
N LEU A 61 -19.19 9.67 -8.79
CA LEU A 61 -19.77 10.82 -9.47
C LEU A 61 -18.94 12.08 -9.29
N GLN A 62 -18.40 12.31 -8.08
CA GLN A 62 -17.60 13.49 -7.78
C GLN A 62 -16.20 13.42 -8.40
N LEU A 63 -15.62 12.22 -8.51
CA LEU A 63 -14.39 11.99 -9.26
C LEU A 63 -14.54 12.37 -10.75
N ARG A 64 -15.66 11.96 -11.41
CA ARG A 64 -15.89 12.25 -12.83
C ARG A 64 -15.93 13.75 -13.15
N ILE A 65 -16.40 14.56 -12.22
CA ILE A 65 -16.43 16.02 -12.37
C ILE A 65 -15.24 16.71 -11.73
N ALA A 66 -14.25 15.95 -11.26
CA ALA A 66 -13.07 16.42 -10.54
C ALA A 66 -13.42 17.44 -9.43
N ARG A 67 -14.41 17.11 -8.60
CA ARG A 67 -14.88 18.00 -7.53
C ARG A 67 -13.78 18.17 -6.47
N ARG A 68 -13.51 19.40 -6.04
CA ARG A 68 -12.45 19.68 -5.04
C ARG A 68 -12.90 19.35 -3.62
N ILE A 69 -14.10 19.76 -3.25
CA ILE A 69 -14.73 19.42 -1.95
C ILE A 69 -15.65 18.24 -2.15
N ILE A 70 -15.44 17.18 -1.40
CA ILE A 70 -16.14 15.90 -1.60
C ILE A 70 -17.14 15.66 -0.47
N TRP A 71 -18.35 15.21 -0.81
CA TRP A 71 -19.38 14.82 0.14
C TRP A 71 -19.29 13.37 0.60
N GLY A 72 -18.57 12.53 -0.18
CA GLY A 72 -18.24 11.16 0.18
C GLY A 72 -16.96 11.07 0.99
N SER A 73 -16.69 9.88 1.50
CA SER A 73 -15.43 9.52 2.17
C SER A 73 -14.67 8.49 1.34
N PRO A 74 -13.37 8.33 1.49
CA PRO A 74 -12.63 7.24 0.85
C PRO A 74 -13.31 5.90 1.14
N TYR A 75 -13.30 5.03 0.15
CA TYR A 75 -13.83 3.67 0.31
C TYR A 75 -12.76 2.59 0.22
N GLU A 76 -11.57 2.95 -0.23
CA GLU A 76 -10.34 2.16 -0.16
C GLU A 76 -9.42 2.79 0.88
N TRP A 77 -9.04 2.04 1.89
CA TRP A 77 -8.16 2.55 2.94
C TRP A 77 -6.90 1.73 3.04
N GLU A 78 -5.82 2.41 3.34
CA GLU A 78 -4.54 1.82 3.65
C GLU A 78 -4.11 2.35 5.02
N ILE A 79 -3.87 1.45 5.97
CA ILE A 79 -3.34 1.78 7.29
C ILE A 79 -2.04 1.03 7.44
N ASP A 80 -0.93 1.77 7.54
CA ASP A 80 0.37 1.18 7.77
C ASP A 80 0.53 0.90 9.27
N THR A 81 0.30 -0.36 9.65
CA THR A 81 0.37 -0.76 11.07
C THR A 81 1.80 -0.76 11.61
N THR A 82 2.79 -0.77 10.73
CA THR A 82 4.22 -0.59 11.00
C THR A 82 4.97 -0.30 9.72
N ASN A 83 5.95 0.60 9.76
CA ASN A 83 6.86 0.85 8.64
C ASN A 83 8.22 0.14 8.79
N ILE A 84 8.34 -0.77 9.78
CA ILE A 84 9.53 -1.57 10.00
C ILE A 84 9.52 -2.78 9.06
N CYS A 85 10.65 -3.09 8.44
CA CYS A 85 10.84 -4.30 7.65
C CYS A 85 12.26 -4.85 7.85
N GLN A 86 12.40 -6.16 7.98
CA GLN A 86 13.69 -6.83 8.14
C GLN A 86 14.43 -7.03 6.81
N LEU A 87 13.72 -6.95 5.66
CA LEU A 87 14.32 -7.10 4.34
C LEU A 87 14.82 -5.76 3.78
N LYS A 88 15.81 -5.83 2.88
CA LYS A 88 16.44 -4.66 2.22
C LYS A 88 16.23 -4.72 0.71
N CYS A 89 14.97 -4.83 0.26
CA CYS A 89 14.64 -4.92 -1.16
C CYS A 89 15.07 -3.64 -1.91
N PRO A 90 15.84 -3.74 -3.02
CA PRO A 90 16.47 -2.60 -3.69
C PRO A 90 15.52 -1.56 -4.28
N LEU A 91 14.28 -1.92 -4.63
CA LEU A 91 13.27 -1.00 -5.17
C LEU A 91 12.21 -0.61 -4.13
N CYS A 92 12.42 -0.93 -2.84
CA CYS A 92 11.49 -0.57 -1.78
C CYS A 92 12.04 0.61 -0.98
N HIS A 93 11.23 1.62 -0.72
CA HIS A 93 11.64 2.79 0.08
C HIS A 93 12.14 2.39 1.48
N THR A 94 11.47 1.44 2.15
CA THR A 94 11.92 0.91 3.45
C THR A 94 13.24 0.17 3.30
N GLY A 95 13.38 -0.70 2.29
CA GLY A 95 14.62 -1.45 2.04
C GLY A 95 15.81 -0.57 1.70
N LYS A 96 15.58 0.56 1.02
CA LYS A 96 16.58 1.59 0.67
C LYS A 96 16.86 2.56 1.82
N GLY A 97 16.00 2.61 2.84
CA GLY A 97 16.11 3.60 3.92
C GLY A 97 15.80 5.03 3.45
N THR A 98 14.95 5.21 2.44
CA THR A 98 14.57 6.53 1.88
C THR A 98 13.26 7.07 2.43
N ILE A 99 12.65 6.42 3.42
CA ILE A 99 11.47 6.95 4.11
C ILE A 99 11.94 7.92 5.19
N HIS A 100 11.58 9.20 5.06
CA HIS A 100 11.87 10.23 6.05
C HIS A 100 10.77 10.32 7.12
N ARG A 101 10.56 9.20 7.79
CA ARG A 101 9.61 9.02 8.90
C ARG A 101 10.24 8.08 9.91
N ASP A 102 10.10 8.34 11.19
CA ASP A 102 10.57 7.46 12.24
C ASP A 102 9.99 6.05 12.08
N GLN A 103 10.72 5.05 12.54
CA GLN A 103 10.24 3.68 12.53
C GLN A 103 9.38 3.41 13.76
N GLY A 104 8.27 2.69 13.57
CA GLY A 104 7.38 2.37 14.68
C GLY A 104 6.25 1.43 14.33
N VAL A 105 5.43 1.17 15.34
CA VAL A 105 4.21 0.37 15.28
C VAL A 105 3.05 1.24 15.70
N MET A 106 1.96 1.21 14.95
CA MET A 106 0.76 1.98 15.26
C MET A 106 0.18 1.58 16.62
N ASP A 107 -0.24 2.56 17.38
CA ASP A 107 -1.01 2.32 18.60
C ASP A 107 -2.37 1.72 18.27
N PHE A 108 -2.79 0.71 19.05
CA PHE A 108 -4.05 -0.01 18.76
C PHE A 108 -5.30 0.84 19.01
N ASP A 109 -5.26 1.76 19.99
CA ASP A 109 -6.39 2.65 20.27
C ASP A 109 -6.51 3.73 19.16
N LEU A 110 -5.39 4.20 18.63
CA LEU A 110 -5.36 5.04 17.43
C LEU A 110 -6.00 4.32 16.25
N PHE A 111 -5.60 3.06 16.00
CA PHE A 111 -6.19 2.24 14.94
C PHE A 111 -7.71 2.12 15.08
N LYS A 112 -8.19 1.77 16.29
CA LYS A 112 -9.63 1.66 16.57
C LYS A 112 -10.35 2.98 16.31
N SER A 113 -9.77 4.10 16.76
CA SER A 113 -10.33 5.43 16.53
C SER A 113 -10.50 5.75 15.04
N VAL A 114 -9.51 5.40 14.20
CA VAL A 114 -9.60 5.58 12.75
C VAL A 114 -10.67 4.66 12.16
N VAL A 115 -10.64 3.36 12.49
CA VAL A 115 -11.60 2.37 11.98
C VAL A 115 -13.04 2.75 12.30
N ASP A 116 -13.30 3.24 13.52
CA ASP A 116 -14.62 3.70 13.93
C ASP A 116 -15.15 4.87 13.09
N GLN A 117 -14.26 5.77 12.67
CA GLN A 117 -14.64 6.89 11.81
C GLN A 117 -14.95 6.47 10.36
N ILE A 118 -14.33 5.37 9.87
CA ILE A 118 -14.42 4.98 8.46
C ILE A 118 -15.33 3.78 8.19
N LYS A 119 -15.74 3.00 9.19
CA LYS A 119 -16.45 1.71 9.05
C LYS A 119 -17.71 1.75 8.18
N HIS A 120 -18.36 2.90 8.08
CA HIS A 120 -19.57 3.06 7.27
C HIS A 120 -19.31 3.42 5.81
N SER A 121 -18.06 3.77 5.46
CA SER A 121 -17.65 4.13 4.10
C SER A 121 -16.61 3.19 3.53
N CYS A 122 -15.75 2.62 4.36
CA CYS A 122 -14.67 1.72 3.96
C CYS A 122 -15.21 0.39 3.43
N MET A 123 -14.86 0.02 2.21
CA MET A 123 -15.19 -1.27 1.60
C MET A 123 -14.15 -2.32 1.95
N TRP A 124 -12.87 -1.96 1.80
CA TRP A 124 -11.74 -2.79 2.22
C TRP A 124 -10.62 -1.94 2.80
N LEU A 125 -9.87 -2.54 3.68
CA LEU A 125 -8.77 -1.97 4.41
C LEU A 125 -7.51 -2.78 4.14
N THR A 126 -6.50 -2.13 3.59
CA THR A 126 -5.16 -2.66 3.42
C THR A 126 -4.35 -2.33 4.67
N LEU A 127 -3.85 -3.36 5.37
CA LEU A 127 -3.10 -3.22 6.63
C LEU A 127 -1.58 -3.35 6.40
N TYR A 128 -1.11 -2.77 5.34
CA TYR A 128 0.31 -2.65 5.02
C TYR A 128 0.52 -1.47 4.06
N SER A 129 1.71 -0.88 4.09
CA SER A 129 2.20 0.05 3.08
C SER A 129 3.66 -0.26 2.78
N TRP A 130 4.55 0.15 3.64
CA TRP A 130 5.99 0.01 3.46
C TRP A 130 6.65 -0.95 4.46
N GLY A 131 5.98 -1.32 5.54
CA GLY A 131 6.48 -2.25 6.55
C GLY A 131 6.14 -3.72 6.28
N GLU A 132 6.63 -4.59 7.17
CA GLU A 132 6.25 -5.99 7.23
C GLU A 132 5.18 -6.19 8.32
N PRO A 133 3.93 -6.50 7.97
CA PRO A 133 2.84 -6.58 8.94
C PRO A 133 3.09 -7.54 10.12
N PHE A 134 3.79 -8.65 9.89
CA PHE A 134 4.09 -9.62 10.95
C PHE A 134 5.13 -9.12 11.96
N LEU A 135 5.81 -7.99 11.73
CA LEU A 135 6.62 -7.34 12.76
C LEU A 135 5.76 -6.60 13.79
N ASN A 136 4.51 -6.29 13.46
CA ASN A 136 3.51 -5.96 14.46
C ASN A 136 2.98 -7.26 15.08
N ARG A 137 3.42 -7.61 16.30
CA ARG A 137 3.03 -8.84 16.98
C ARG A 137 1.52 -8.97 17.21
N ARG A 138 0.81 -7.85 17.23
CA ARG A 138 -0.65 -7.78 17.46
C ARG A 138 -1.46 -7.67 16.17
N ILE A 139 -0.86 -7.88 14.99
CA ILE A 139 -1.54 -7.69 13.70
C ILE A 139 -2.89 -8.43 13.61
N HIS A 140 -3.00 -9.61 14.24
CA HIS A 140 -4.25 -10.37 14.30
C HIS A 140 -5.36 -9.62 15.02
N GLU A 141 -5.07 -8.83 16.07
CA GLU A 141 -6.05 -8.01 16.77
C GLU A 141 -6.56 -6.84 15.90
N TYR A 142 -5.68 -6.24 15.09
CA TYR A 142 -6.07 -5.18 14.14
C TYR A 142 -7.01 -5.73 13.06
N ILE A 143 -6.70 -6.94 12.57
CA ILE A 143 -7.53 -7.64 11.59
C ILE A 143 -8.89 -7.98 12.20
N GLU A 144 -8.90 -8.58 13.39
CA GLU A 144 -10.11 -8.97 14.12
C GLU A 144 -11.03 -7.78 14.37
N TYR A 145 -10.48 -6.66 14.87
CA TYR A 145 -11.25 -5.45 15.08
C TYR A 145 -11.90 -4.93 13.79
N ALA A 146 -11.14 -4.85 12.70
CA ALA A 146 -11.68 -4.43 11.40
C ALA A 146 -12.78 -5.39 10.89
N HIS A 147 -12.57 -6.71 11.05
CA HIS A 147 -13.53 -7.74 10.72
C HIS A 147 -14.84 -7.59 11.50
N GLU A 148 -14.78 -7.35 12.82
CA GLU A 148 -15.93 -7.07 13.67
C GLU A 148 -16.71 -5.83 13.21
N GLN A 149 -16.01 -4.79 12.74
CA GLN A 149 -16.61 -3.59 12.16
C GLN A 149 -17.12 -3.79 10.72
N LYS A 150 -17.11 -5.05 10.21
CA LYS A 150 -17.58 -5.42 8.86
C LYS A 150 -16.80 -4.70 7.74
N ILE A 151 -15.47 -4.66 7.90
CA ILE A 151 -14.54 -4.18 6.89
C ILE A 151 -13.73 -5.39 6.39
N ALA A 152 -13.62 -5.54 5.08
CA ALA A 152 -12.75 -6.56 4.50
C ALA A 152 -11.28 -6.14 4.65
N THR A 153 -10.40 -7.09 4.98
CA THR A 153 -8.99 -6.81 5.27
C THR A 153 -8.03 -7.53 4.34
N ILE A 154 -6.96 -6.82 3.99
CA ILE A 154 -5.88 -7.31 3.16
C ILE A 154 -4.56 -7.06 3.87
N ILE A 155 -3.67 -8.05 3.95
CA ILE A 155 -2.25 -7.86 4.27
C ILE A 155 -1.37 -8.31 3.11
N SER A 156 -0.16 -7.73 3.02
CA SER A 156 0.91 -8.26 2.16
C SER A 156 2.14 -8.47 3.00
N SER A 157 2.68 -9.68 2.96
CA SER A 157 3.82 -10.08 3.78
C SER A 157 4.91 -10.72 2.93
N ASN A 158 6.15 -10.50 3.33
CA ASN A 158 7.28 -11.24 2.78
C ASN A 158 7.43 -12.64 3.41
N LEU A 159 6.66 -12.94 4.46
CA LEU A 159 6.66 -14.19 5.23
C LEU A 159 8.06 -14.68 5.68
N ASN A 160 9.02 -13.77 5.86
CA ASN A 160 10.36 -14.13 6.33
C ASN A 160 10.50 -14.15 7.86
N LYS A 161 9.49 -13.70 8.60
CA LYS A 161 9.41 -13.97 10.04
C LYS A 161 8.89 -15.38 10.24
N PRO A 162 9.56 -16.22 11.05
CA PRO A 162 9.02 -17.54 11.40
C PRO A 162 7.63 -17.41 12.03
N LEU A 163 6.66 -18.13 11.51
CA LEU A 163 5.33 -18.21 12.08
C LEU A 163 5.26 -19.45 12.98
N THR A 164 4.76 -19.27 14.20
CA THR A 164 4.37 -20.43 15.01
C THR A 164 2.97 -20.92 14.59
N PRO A 165 2.63 -22.19 14.88
CA PRO A 165 1.28 -22.70 14.64
C PRO A 165 0.17 -21.83 15.26
N GLU A 166 0.43 -21.27 16.45
CA GLU A 166 -0.49 -20.40 17.17
C GLU A 166 -0.68 -19.07 16.44
N MET A 167 0.40 -18.45 15.95
CA MET A 167 0.33 -17.21 15.15
C MET A 167 -0.46 -17.43 13.86
N ALA A 168 -0.20 -18.54 13.16
CA ALA A 168 -0.93 -18.88 11.94
C ALA A 168 -2.43 -19.06 12.24
N GLU A 169 -2.77 -19.76 13.33
CA GLU A 169 -4.15 -19.94 13.78
C GLU A 169 -4.80 -18.60 14.14
N GLN A 170 -4.13 -17.73 14.91
CA GLN A 170 -4.63 -16.41 15.28
C GLN A 170 -4.97 -15.57 14.06
N VAL A 171 -4.09 -15.52 13.05
CA VAL A 171 -4.33 -14.78 11.81
C VAL A 171 -5.51 -15.35 11.02
N ILE A 172 -5.69 -16.67 10.97
CA ILE A 172 -6.84 -17.26 10.29
C ILE A 172 -8.13 -16.96 11.05
N ARG A 173 -8.13 -17.11 12.38
CA ARG A 173 -9.32 -16.85 13.23
C ARG A 173 -9.70 -15.37 13.30
N SER A 174 -8.75 -14.46 13.13
CA SER A 174 -9.03 -13.01 13.12
C SER A 174 -9.95 -12.55 11.98
N GLY A 175 -10.23 -13.42 11.02
CA GLY A 175 -11.11 -13.13 9.90
C GLY A 175 -10.44 -12.36 8.77
N LEU A 176 -9.11 -12.47 8.63
CA LEU A 176 -8.39 -11.94 7.47
C LEU A 176 -9.01 -12.44 6.17
N ASP A 177 -9.29 -11.53 5.24
CA ASP A 177 -9.91 -11.89 3.97
C ASP A 177 -8.89 -12.29 2.91
N VAL A 178 -7.80 -11.54 2.78
CA VAL A 178 -6.76 -11.77 1.77
C VAL A 178 -5.37 -11.62 2.38
N MET A 179 -4.52 -12.59 2.11
CA MET A 179 -3.09 -12.53 2.38
C MET A 179 -2.31 -12.59 1.07
N ILE A 180 -1.59 -11.51 0.76
CA ILE A 180 -0.66 -11.47 -0.36
C ILE A 180 0.70 -11.91 0.16
N VAL A 181 1.24 -12.97 -0.42
CA VAL A 181 2.61 -13.44 -0.15
C VAL A 181 3.54 -12.90 -1.23
N SER A 182 4.49 -12.08 -0.83
CA SER A 182 5.46 -11.45 -1.74
C SER A 182 6.69 -12.33 -1.91
N LEU A 183 6.68 -13.21 -2.92
CA LEU A 183 7.72 -14.20 -3.18
C LEU A 183 8.16 -14.11 -4.66
N ASP A 184 9.38 -13.61 -4.90
CA ASP A 184 9.87 -13.22 -6.22
C ASP A 184 11.02 -14.11 -6.72
N GLY A 185 10.94 -15.40 -6.48
CA GLY A 185 11.88 -16.42 -6.95
C GLY A 185 11.51 -17.79 -6.42
N VAL A 186 11.97 -18.86 -7.08
CA VAL A 186 11.73 -20.26 -6.68
C VAL A 186 13.01 -21.01 -6.30
N THR A 187 14.16 -20.35 -6.40
CA THR A 187 15.44 -20.78 -5.81
C THR A 187 15.99 -19.66 -4.93
N GLN A 188 16.78 -20.03 -3.89
CA GLN A 188 17.33 -19.06 -2.95
C GLN A 188 18.17 -18.00 -3.66
N GLU A 189 19.02 -18.43 -4.59
CA GLU A 189 19.95 -17.56 -5.32
C GLU A 189 19.20 -16.48 -6.13
N VAL A 190 18.08 -16.81 -6.75
CA VAL A 190 17.27 -15.85 -7.53
C VAL A 190 16.42 -14.99 -6.60
N TYR A 191 15.85 -15.59 -5.57
CA TYR A 191 14.98 -14.92 -4.62
C TYR A 191 15.71 -13.80 -3.88
N GLU A 192 16.91 -14.05 -3.36
CA GLU A 192 17.67 -13.07 -2.55
C GLU A 192 18.25 -11.91 -3.34
N ILE A 193 18.31 -11.99 -4.70
CA ILE A 193 18.74 -10.86 -5.53
C ILE A 193 17.85 -9.65 -5.28
N TYR A 194 16.54 -9.88 -5.12
CA TYR A 194 15.59 -8.81 -4.84
C TYR A 194 15.15 -8.77 -3.38
N ARG A 195 14.88 -9.93 -2.77
CA ARG A 195 14.47 -10.05 -1.37
C ARG A 195 15.69 -10.16 -0.46
N VAL A 196 16.55 -9.13 -0.49
CA VAL A 196 17.83 -9.12 0.23
C VAL A 196 17.64 -9.34 1.73
N GLY A 197 18.31 -10.36 2.25
CA GLY A 197 18.18 -10.84 3.65
C GLY A 197 17.01 -11.80 3.86
N GLY A 198 16.35 -12.24 2.79
CA GLY A 198 15.26 -13.21 2.85
C GLY A 198 15.73 -14.66 2.69
N HIS A 199 14.99 -15.58 3.31
CA HIS A 199 15.20 -17.03 3.25
C HIS A 199 14.00 -17.68 2.57
N LEU A 200 14.22 -18.28 1.40
CA LEU A 200 13.15 -18.89 0.60
C LEU A 200 12.44 -20.01 1.34
N ASP A 201 13.20 -20.94 1.94
CA ASP A 201 12.63 -22.10 2.65
C ASP A 201 11.67 -21.67 3.76
N ARG A 202 12.02 -20.59 4.49
CA ARG A 202 11.15 -20.04 5.54
C ARG A 202 9.82 -19.56 4.98
N VAL A 203 9.82 -18.90 3.82
CA VAL A 203 8.58 -18.45 3.16
C VAL A 203 7.73 -19.65 2.77
N LEU A 204 8.36 -20.65 2.16
CA LEU A 204 7.65 -21.89 1.72
C LEU A 204 7.07 -22.66 2.90
N ASP A 205 7.80 -22.77 4.01
CA ASP A 205 7.33 -23.45 5.22
C ASP A 205 6.18 -22.69 5.87
N ASN A 206 6.25 -21.37 5.95
CA ASN A 206 5.15 -20.55 6.46
C ASN A 206 3.90 -20.65 5.56
N MET A 207 4.05 -20.71 4.24
CA MET A 207 2.92 -20.94 3.33
C MET A 207 2.27 -22.29 3.57
N ARG A 208 3.06 -23.36 3.70
CA ARG A 208 2.56 -24.71 4.03
C ARG A 208 1.84 -24.74 5.38
N LEU A 209 2.39 -24.08 6.39
CA LEU A 209 1.79 -23.98 7.72
C LEU A 209 0.43 -23.28 7.66
N LEU A 210 0.33 -22.15 6.94
CA LEU A 210 -0.93 -21.44 6.76
C LEU A 210 -1.98 -22.30 6.05
N ASP A 211 -1.62 -23.00 4.99
CA ASP A 211 -2.53 -23.90 4.29
C ASP A 211 -2.98 -25.06 5.17
N GLN A 212 -2.04 -25.67 5.91
CA GLN A 212 -2.36 -26.71 6.90
C GLN A 212 -3.36 -26.19 7.94
N LYS A 213 -3.11 -25.04 8.54
CA LYS A 213 -3.99 -24.44 9.55
C LYS A 213 -5.36 -24.05 8.98
N LYS A 214 -5.42 -23.53 7.75
CA LYS A 214 -6.71 -23.29 7.06
C LYS A 214 -7.52 -24.57 6.96
N ARG A 215 -6.90 -25.69 6.57
CA ARG A 215 -7.57 -27.02 6.48
C ARG A 215 -8.01 -27.53 7.83
N GLU A 216 -7.15 -27.48 8.84
CA GLU A 216 -7.46 -27.91 10.21
C GLU A 216 -8.68 -27.18 10.80
N LEU A 217 -8.77 -25.87 10.50
CA LEU A 217 -9.86 -25.00 10.97
C LEU A 217 -11.10 -25.01 10.08
N GLY A 218 -11.06 -25.69 8.94
CA GLY A 218 -12.14 -25.66 7.94
C GLY A 218 -12.41 -24.26 7.38
N SER A 219 -11.40 -23.37 7.40
CA SER A 219 -11.55 -21.99 6.96
C SER A 219 -11.31 -21.84 5.47
N SER A 220 -12.18 -21.08 4.80
CA SER A 220 -11.99 -20.65 3.41
C SER A 220 -11.20 -19.34 3.30
N THR A 221 -10.87 -18.69 4.41
CA THR A 221 -10.10 -17.44 4.45
C THR A 221 -8.91 -17.59 5.41
N PRO A 222 -7.83 -16.78 5.20
CA PRO A 222 -7.65 -15.83 4.10
C PRO A 222 -7.52 -16.51 2.74
N HIS A 223 -7.91 -15.77 1.66
CA HIS A 223 -7.46 -16.12 0.31
C HIS A 223 -5.96 -15.84 0.22
N ILE A 224 -5.16 -16.86 0.01
CA ILE A 224 -3.69 -16.75 -0.08
C ILE A 224 -3.31 -16.50 -1.54
N GLU A 225 -2.87 -15.28 -1.84
CA GLU A 225 -2.38 -14.89 -3.15
C GLU A 225 -0.85 -14.89 -3.17
N TRP A 226 -0.21 -15.75 -3.93
CA TRP A 226 1.21 -15.61 -4.22
C TRP A 226 1.40 -14.52 -5.27
N GLN A 227 2.02 -13.39 -4.89
CA GLN A 227 2.43 -12.33 -5.78
C GLN A 227 3.89 -12.53 -6.18
N PHE A 228 4.13 -12.63 -7.49
CA PHE A 228 5.45 -12.74 -8.10
C PHE A 228 5.70 -11.51 -8.98
N ILE A 229 6.63 -10.63 -8.61
CA ILE A 229 7.03 -9.50 -9.43
C ILE A 229 8.01 -10.01 -10.48
N VAL A 230 7.63 -9.90 -11.77
CA VAL A 230 8.46 -10.37 -12.88
C VAL A 230 9.56 -9.35 -13.15
N MET A 231 10.80 -9.79 -12.96
CA MET A 231 12.01 -9.01 -13.15
C MET A 231 13.02 -9.81 -13.99
N ARG A 232 14.07 -9.15 -14.48
CA ARG A 232 15.10 -9.78 -15.31
C ARG A 232 15.70 -11.04 -14.70
N GLN A 233 16.00 -11.02 -13.42
CA GLN A 233 16.66 -12.14 -12.75
C GLN A 233 15.76 -13.35 -12.51
N ASN A 234 14.43 -13.17 -12.53
CA ASN A 234 13.47 -14.23 -12.19
C ASN A 234 12.49 -14.58 -13.32
N GLU A 235 12.48 -13.85 -14.43
CA GLU A 235 11.52 -14.07 -15.53
C GLU A 235 11.55 -15.51 -16.08
N HIS A 236 12.72 -16.17 -16.04
CA HIS A 236 12.88 -17.56 -16.46
C HIS A 236 12.25 -18.58 -15.51
N GLN A 237 11.88 -18.18 -14.29
CA GLN A 237 11.30 -19.07 -13.27
C GLN A 237 9.76 -19.07 -13.24
N MET A 238 9.09 -18.38 -14.16
CA MET A 238 7.62 -18.24 -14.11
C MET A 238 6.87 -19.58 -14.24
N ASP A 239 7.35 -20.51 -15.08
CA ASP A 239 6.71 -21.81 -15.26
C ASP A 239 6.96 -22.72 -14.05
N GLU A 240 8.13 -22.64 -13.46
CA GLU A 240 8.46 -23.34 -12.22
C GLU A 240 7.63 -22.81 -11.06
N ALA A 241 7.42 -21.49 -10.97
CA ALA A 241 6.53 -20.88 -9.99
C ALA A 241 5.07 -21.38 -10.12
N ARG A 242 4.56 -21.51 -11.38
CA ARG A 242 3.24 -22.13 -11.63
C ARG A 242 3.14 -23.56 -11.15
N SER A 243 4.23 -24.32 -11.31
CA SER A 243 4.29 -25.71 -10.87
C SER A 243 4.36 -25.83 -9.36
N LEU A 244 5.20 -24.98 -8.72
CA LEU A 244 5.38 -24.95 -7.26
C LEU A 244 4.10 -24.49 -6.53
N ALA A 245 3.39 -23.51 -7.09
CA ALA A 245 2.14 -22.98 -6.52
C ALA A 245 1.08 -24.05 -6.27
N LYS A 246 1.00 -25.08 -7.13
CA LYS A 246 0.06 -26.20 -6.98
C LYS A 246 0.29 -27.02 -5.71
N GLY A 247 1.53 -27.07 -5.22
CA GLY A 247 1.93 -27.82 -4.02
C GLY A 247 1.95 -27.01 -2.73
N LEU A 248 1.80 -25.69 -2.79
CA LEU A 248 1.92 -24.79 -1.64
C LEU A 248 0.57 -24.42 -1.01
N GLY A 249 -0.55 -24.89 -1.56
CA GLY A 249 -1.87 -24.55 -1.02
C GLY A 249 -2.27 -23.08 -1.19
N VAL A 250 -1.67 -22.38 -2.16
CA VAL A 250 -2.08 -21.01 -2.50
C VAL A 250 -3.35 -21.03 -3.33
N ASP A 251 -4.24 -20.07 -3.07
CA ASP A 251 -5.50 -19.93 -3.79
C ASP A 251 -5.31 -19.29 -5.16
N SER A 252 -4.25 -18.47 -5.33
CA SER A 252 -3.90 -17.85 -6.62
C SER A 252 -2.42 -17.48 -6.72
N LEU A 253 -1.89 -17.51 -7.96
CA LEU A 253 -0.57 -16.98 -8.30
C LEU A 253 -0.75 -15.82 -9.29
N VAL A 254 -0.22 -14.65 -8.95
CA VAL A 254 -0.33 -13.43 -9.75
C VAL A 254 1.05 -12.92 -10.12
N PHE A 255 1.33 -12.87 -11.43
CA PHE A 255 2.53 -12.23 -11.95
C PHE A 255 2.30 -10.73 -12.10
N LYS A 256 3.19 -9.92 -11.50
CA LYS A 256 3.12 -8.45 -11.53
C LYS A 256 4.29 -7.86 -12.29
N LYS A 257 4.06 -6.69 -12.85
CA LYS A 257 5.13 -5.85 -13.38
C LYS A 257 5.93 -5.27 -12.22
N VAL A 258 7.23 -5.09 -12.44
CA VAL A 258 8.07 -4.32 -11.54
C VAL A 258 7.65 -2.85 -11.59
N ASP A 259 7.59 -2.22 -10.42
CA ASP A 259 7.35 -0.80 -10.25
C ASP A 259 8.63 -0.13 -9.72
N PHE A 260 8.88 1.09 -10.17
CA PHE A 260 10.03 1.88 -9.74
C PHE A 260 9.56 3.01 -8.82
N PRO A 261 10.33 3.33 -7.77
CA PRO A 261 10.05 4.48 -6.93
C PRO A 261 9.91 5.76 -7.76
N HIS A 262 8.97 6.63 -7.39
CA HIS A 262 8.75 7.90 -8.09
C HIS A 262 10.01 8.76 -8.10
N GLY A 263 10.34 9.28 -9.27
CA GLY A 263 11.52 10.14 -9.47
C GLY A 263 12.81 9.39 -9.80
N GLU A 264 12.83 8.08 -9.69
CA GLU A 264 13.99 7.23 -10.01
C GLU A 264 13.86 6.60 -11.41
N ASN A 265 13.53 7.38 -12.43
CA ASN A 265 13.59 6.92 -13.82
C ASN A 265 15.06 6.86 -14.30
N ASP A 266 15.88 6.09 -13.58
CA ASP A 266 17.25 5.81 -14.00
C ASP A 266 17.25 4.70 -15.04
N ALA A 267 17.84 4.98 -16.21
CA ALA A 267 17.98 4.01 -17.28
C ALA A 267 18.80 2.78 -16.81
N ALA A 268 19.74 2.95 -15.90
CA ALA A 268 20.54 1.86 -15.34
C ALA A 268 19.68 0.95 -14.43
N GLU A 269 18.80 1.52 -13.60
CA GLU A 269 17.86 0.73 -12.80
C GLU A 269 16.85 -0.01 -13.69
N ALA A 270 16.32 0.64 -14.72
CA ALA A 270 15.46 0.01 -15.68
C ALA A 270 16.17 -1.16 -16.39
N GLU A 271 17.41 -0.94 -16.86
CA GLU A 271 18.25 -1.97 -17.48
C GLU A 271 18.51 -3.14 -16.52
N ARG A 272 18.67 -2.88 -15.24
CA ARG A 272 18.93 -3.91 -14.21
C ARG A 272 17.70 -4.77 -13.92
N TRP A 273 16.51 -4.20 -13.85
CA TRP A 273 15.33 -4.88 -13.29
C TRP A 273 14.26 -5.26 -14.31
N LEU A 274 14.13 -4.53 -15.43
CA LEU A 274 13.09 -4.84 -16.41
C LEU A 274 13.34 -6.20 -17.09
N PRO A 275 12.31 -7.08 -17.17
CA PRO A 275 12.41 -8.35 -17.87
C PRO A 275 12.68 -8.13 -19.36
N ARG A 276 13.39 -9.04 -20.02
CA ARG A 276 13.73 -8.96 -21.44
C ARG A 276 12.92 -9.93 -22.30
N GLN A 277 12.54 -11.07 -21.74
CA GLN A 277 11.90 -12.17 -22.47
C GLN A 277 10.37 -12.10 -22.46
N HIS A 278 9.81 -11.33 -21.54
CA HIS A 278 8.36 -11.22 -21.36
C HIS A 278 7.86 -9.78 -21.64
N PRO A 279 7.54 -9.45 -22.92
CA PRO A 279 7.16 -8.09 -23.32
C PRO A 279 5.93 -7.53 -22.58
N ASP A 280 5.02 -8.39 -22.13
CA ASP A 280 3.85 -7.98 -21.33
C ASP A 280 4.23 -7.40 -19.97
N TYR A 281 5.45 -7.67 -19.50
CA TYR A 281 5.99 -7.17 -18.22
C TYR A 281 7.07 -6.11 -18.40
N LEU A 282 7.36 -5.68 -19.64
CA LEU A 282 8.39 -4.67 -19.95
C LEU A 282 8.02 -3.24 -19.53
N ARG A 283 6.81 -2.98 -19.09
CA ARG A 283 6.40 -1.63 -18.72
C ARG A 283 6.22 -1.52 -17.23
N ALA A 284 6.88 -0.54 -16.64
CA ALA A 284 6.51 -0.02 -15.33
C ALA A 284 5.00 0.28 -15.32
N ASP A 285 4.37 0.07 -14.22
CA ASP A 285 2.95 0.08 -13.90
C ASP A 285 2.00 0.69 -14.96
N PRO A 286 1.01 -0.06 -15.48
CA PRO A 286 -0.02 0.46 -16.37
C PRO A 286 -0.84 1.61 -15.76
N PHE A 287 -0.74 1.85 -14.45
CA PHE A 287 -1.36 3.02 -13.81
C PHE A 287 -0.78 4.35 -14.30
N TYR A 288 0.45 4.38 -14.86
CA TYR A 288 1.07 5.61 -15.37
C TYR A 288 0.64 5.96 -16.80
N LYS A 289 0.39 4.95 -17.64
CA LYS A 289 0.08 5.17 -19.04
C LYS A 289 -1.20 5.98 -19.30
N PRO A 290 -2.33 5.69 -18.63
CA PRO A 290 -3.56 6.46 -18.79
C PRO A 290 -3.43 7.93 -18.38
N TYR A 291 -2.60 8.21 -17.35
CA TYR A 291 -2.41 9.58 -16.86
C TYR A 291 -1.55 10.42 -17.82
N GLN A 292 -0.58 9.81 -18.48
CA GLN A 292 0.28 10.51 -19.45
C GLN A 292 -0.41 10.77 -20.78
N GLU A 293 -1.21 9.82 -21.27
CA GLU A 293 -1.81 9.89 -22.60
C GLU A 293 -3.13 10.69 -22.63
N ASP A 294 -3.99 10.60 -21.60
CA ASP A 294 -5.37 11.12 -21.64
C ASP A 294 -5.66 12.31 -20.72
N GLY A 295 -4.68 12.76 -19.94
CA GLY A 295 -4.86 13.91 -19.04
C GLY A 295 -5.92 13.69 -17.95
N GLN A 296 -6.09 12.45 -17.51
CA GLN A 296 -7.05 12.08 -16.47
C GLN A 296 -6.63 12.60 -15.09
N VAL A 297 -7.60 12.71 -14.19
CA VAL A 297 -7.35 13.04 -12.79
C VAL A 297 -6.76 11.84 -12.03
N CYS A 298 -5.92 12.10 -11.02
CA CYS A 298 -5.46 11.06 -10.11
C CYS A 298 -6.63 10.57 -9.25
N TRP A 299 -7.19 9.40 -9.56
CA TRP A 299 -8.35 8.83 -8.87
C TRP A 299 -8.11 8.59 -7.37
N ARG A 300 -6.86 8.41 -6.94
CA ARG A 300 -6.49 8.18 -5.53
C ARG A 300 -7.00 9.31 -4.63
N LEU A 301 -6.91 10.55 -5.06
CA LEU A 301 -7.38 11.73 -4.32
C LEU A 301 -8.89 11.73 -4.00
N TRP A 302 -9.66 10.84 -4.60
CA TRP A 302 -11.11 10.69 -4.36
C TRP A 302 -11.46 9.36 -3.70
N ARG A 303 -10.73 8.29 -4.02
CA ARG A 303 -11.05 6.91 -3.63
C ARG A 303 -10.30 6.44 -2.41
N THR A 304 -9.03 6.86 -2.26
CA THR A 304 -8.11 6.29 -1.28
C THR A 304 -7.69 7.30 -0.22
N ALA A 305 -7.32 6.79 0.94
CA ALA A 305 -6.58 7.51 1.96
C ALA A 305 -5.61 6.55 2.65
N VAL A 306 -4.50 7.08 3.11
CA VAL A 306 -3.46 6.36 3.84
C VAL A 306 -3.34 6.97 5.22
N VAL A 307 -3.26 6.13 6.25
CA VAL A 307 -2.88 6.53 7.60
C VAL A 307 -1.60 5.79 7.96
N ASN A 308 -0.55 6.55 8.21
CA ASN A 308 0.74 6.01 8.62
C ASN A 308 0.70 5.61 10.10
N TRP A 309 1.64 4.79 10.53
CA TRP A 309 1.70 4.23 11.88
C TRP A 309 1.68 5.30 13.00
N ASP A 310 2.20 6.49 12.70
CA ASP A 310 2.30 7.64 13.63
C ASP A 310 1.07 8.57 13.60
N GLY A 311 0.05 8.23 12.81
CA GLY A 311 -1.17 9.04 12.65
C GLY A 311 -1.13 10.00 11.46
N GLY A 312 -0.01 10.13 10.77
CA GLY A 312 0.11 10.97 9.58
C GLY A 312 -0.85 10.51 8.47
N PHE A 313 -1.61 11.45 7.92
CA PHE A 313 -2.67 11.19 6.94
C PHE A 313 -2.24 11.66 5.55
N ALA A 314 -2.07 10.73 4.61
CA ALA A 314 -1.63 11.00 3.25
C ALA A 314 -2.68 10.59 2.20
N PRO A 315 -2.68 11.18 1.00
CA PRO A 315 -3.62 10.84 -0.07
C PRO A 315 -3.28 9.53 -0.79
N CYS A 316 -2.03 9.07 -0.69
CA CYS A 316 -1.58 7.80 -1.26
C CYS A 316 -0.24 7.35 -0.66
N CYS A 317 0.09 6.07 -0.85
CA CYS A 317 1.32 5.45 -0.35
C CYS A 317 2.62 5.94 -1.03
N TYR A 318 2.55 6.67 -2.11
CA TYR A 318 3.75 7.22 -2.76
C TYR A 318 4.30 8.48 -2.07
N LEU A 319 3.53 9.12 -1.21
CA LEU A 319 4.00 10.21 -0.36
C LEU A 319 4.48 9.61 0.96
N THR A 320 5.77 9.30 1.03
CA THR A 320 6.38 8.55 2.14
C THR A 320 6.95 9.45 3.24
N ASP A 321 7.25 10.70 2.89
CA ASP A 321 7.82 11.67 3.82
C ASP A 321 6.73 12.24 4.75
N LYS A 322 7.05 12.41 6.03
CA LYS A 322 6.13 13.01 7.00
C LYS A 322 5.73 14.45 6.64
N THR A 323 6.62 15.19 5.97
CA THR A 323 6.37 16.55 5.48
C THR A 323 5.31 16.62 4.39
N GLN A 324 5.01 15.48 3.77
CA GLN A 324 4.01 15.34 2.69
C GLN A 324 2.64 14.89 3.20
N ASP A 325 2.48 14.70 4.51
CA ASP A 325 1.18 14.38 5.09
C ASP A 325 0.19 15.54 4.92
N PHE A 326 -1.04 15.22 4.64
CA PHE A 326 -2.12 16.20 4.49
C PHE A 326 -2.83 16.50 5.80
N GLY A 327 -2.40 15.89 6.89
CA GLY A 327 -2.90 16.10 8.24
C GLY A 327 -2.47 14.97 9.17
N ASP A 328 -2.97 15.00 10.40
CA ASP A 328 -2.69 14.00 11.42
C ASP A 328 -4.00 13.61 12.15
N VAL A 329 -4.28 12.30 12.21
CA VAL A 329 -5.50 11.79 12.85
C VAL A 329 -5.45 11.86 14.37
N ASN A 330 -4.27 12.10 14.95
CA ASN A 330 -4.13 12.42 16.39
C ASN A 330 -4.66 13.83 16.71
N GLU A 331 -4.63 14.74 15.73
CA GLU A 331 -5.00 16.15 15.91
C GLU A 331 -6.40 16.47 15.38
N SER A 332 -6.81 15.80 14.30
CA SER A 332 -8.05 16.14 13.62
C SER A 332 -8.82 14.90 13.14
N PRO A 333 -10.15 14.90 13.22
CA PRO A 333 -10.95 13.82 12.67
C PRO A 333 -10.75 13.64 11.16
N VAL A 334 -10.80 12.40 10.68
CA VAL A 334 -10.68 12.03 9.25
C VAL A 334 -11.50 12.94 8.32
N LYS A 335 -12.74 13.23 8.69
CA LYS A 335 -13.66 14.07 7.88
C LYS A 335 -13.15 15.49 7.68
N GLN A 336 -12.46 16.06 8.65
CA GLN A 336 -11.88 17.42 8.55
C GLN A 336 -10.65 17.38 7.65
N ILE A 337 -9.76 16.39 7.83
CA ILE A 337 -8.57 16.24 6.99
C ILE A 337 -8.98 16.01 5.54
N TRP A 338 -9.97 15.18 5.25
CA TRP A 338 -10.40 14.77 3.92
C TRP A 338 -10.82 15.93 2.98
N ASN A 339 -11.16 17.08 3.52
CA ASN A 339 -11.52 18.28 2.76
C ASN A 339 -10.76 19.54 3.19
N ASN A 340 -9.63 19.39 3.86
CA ASN A 340 -8.78 20.50 4.24
C ASN A 340 -8.11 21.18 3.02
N ALA A 341 -7.27 22.17 3.29
CA ALA A 341 -6.57 22.95 2.25
C ALA A 341 -5.67 22.07 1.37
N ASP A 342 -4.99 21.06 1.94
CA ASP A 342 -4.09 20.17 1.20
C ASP A 342 -4.85 19.31 0.20
N TYR A 343 -5.91 18.62 0.64
CA TYR A 343 -6.76 17.83 -0.25
C TYR A 343 -7.44 18.68 -1.33
N THR A 344 -7.95 19.86 -0.98
CA THR A 344 -8.61 20.72 -1.95
C THR A 344 -7.63 21.31 -2.97
N THR A 345 -6.40 21.60 -2.54
CA THR A 345 -5.29 21.99 -3.44
C THR A 345 -4.92 20.83 -4.36
N ALA A 346 -4.62 19.63 -3.81
CA ALA A 346 -4.23 18.49 -4.60
C ALA A 346 -5.27 18.10 -5.66
N ARG A 347 -6.56 18.10 -5.31
CA ARG A 347 -7.65 17.86 -6.27
C ARG A 347 -7.77 18.98 -7.31
N GLY A 348 -7.48 20.22 -6.91
CA GLY A 348 -7.45 21.39 -7.79
C GLY A 348 -6.39 21.31 -8.88
N LEU A 349 -5.26 20.64 -8.61
CA LEU A 349 -4.15 20.52 -9.58
C LEU A 349 -4.59 19.94 -10.94
N PHE A 350 -5.63 19.11 -10.96
CA PHE A 350 -6.17 18.48 -12.16
C PHE A 350 -7.23 19.33 -12.89
N LYS A 351 -7.45 20.58 -12.46
CA LYS A 351 -8.32 21.56 -13.13
C LYS A 351 -7.49 22.61 -13.86
N LYS A 352 -7.90 22.97 -15.09
CA LYS A 352 -7.17 23.93 -15.92
C LYS A 352 -7.03 25.31 -15.28
N ASP A 353 -8.11 25.80 -14.66
CA ASP A 353 -8.23 27.18 -14.16
C ASP A 353 -7.92 27.28 -12.65
N PHE A 354 -7.19 26.32 -12.10
CA PHE A 354 -6.81 26.30 -10.69
C PHE A 354 -5.33 26.64 -10.54
N THR A 355 -5.03 27.68 -9.76
CA THR A 355 -3.67 28.03 -9.35
C THR A 355 -3.46 27.57 -7.91
N PRO A 356 -2.48 26.68 -7.63
CA PRO A 356 -2.17 26.31 -6.27
C PRO A 356 -1.53 27.49 -5.51
N GLU A 357 -1.97 27.69 -4.27
CA GLU A 357 -1.46 28.76 -3.39
C GLU A 357 -0.49 28.23 -2.34
N LYS A 358 -0.45 26.91 -2.17
CA LYS A 358 0.48 26.23 -1.28
C LYS A 358 1.06 24.99 -1.95
N TRP A 359 2.25 24.61 -1.49
CA TRP A 359 2.86 23.37 -1.90
C TRP A 359 2.11 22.15 -1.30
N VAL A 360 2.01 21.10 -2.08
CA VAL A 360 1.56 19.76 -1.66
C VAL A 360 2.40 18.73 -2.41
N GLY A 361 2.74 17.60 -1.79
CA GLY A 361 3.59 16.55 -2.38
C GLY A 361 3.11 16.04 -3.76
N CYS A 362 1.82 16.23 -4.07
CA CYS A 362 1.29 15.92 -5.41
C CYS A 362 1.85 16.81 -6.53
N LEU A 363 2.43 17.98 -6.24
CA LEU A 363 3.06 18.85 -7.25
C LEU A 363 4.30 18.19 -7.87
N ASP A 364 5.04 17.42 -7.09
CA ASP A 364 6.26 16.75 -7.52
C ASP A 364 6.00 15.30 -8.01
N CYS A 365 4.73 14.88 -7.96
CA CYS A 365 4.33 13.53 -8.35
C CYS A 365 4.34 13.38 -9.87
N SER A 366 4.97 12.30 -10.38
CA SER A 366 5.04 11.99 -11.81
C SER A 366 3.65 11.86 -12.47
N VAL A 367 2.63 11.40 -11.73
CA VAL A 367 1.24 11.34 -12.21
C VAL A 367 0.70 12.73 -12.52
N TYR A 368 0.95 13.72 -11.65
CA TYR A 368 0.55 15.09 -11.91
C TYR A 368 1.41 15.73 -13.02
N LEU A 369 2.73 15.59 -12.94
CA LEU A 369 3.66 16.19 -13.93
C LEU A 369 3.39 15.68 -15.35
N GLY A 370 2.98 14.42 -15.50
CA GLY A 370 2.55 13.84 -16.77
C GLY A 370 1.15 14.27 -17.26
N SER A 371 0.38 15.00 -16.43
CA SER A 371 -1.00 15.35 -16.75
C SER A 371 -1.12 16.51 -17.75
N ARG A 372 -2.28 16.60 -18.43
CA ARG A 372 -2.60 17.78 -19.28
C ARG A 372 -2.67 19.08 -18.49
N ALA A 373 -3.14 19.00 -17.24
CA ALA A 373 -3.26 20.18 -16.38
C ALA A 373 -1.89 20.76 -16.04
N ALA A 374 -0.90 19.92 -15.72
CA ALA A 374 0.47 20.36 -15.46
C ALA A 374 1.10 20.98 -16.72
N ARG A 375 0.97 20.31 -17.88
CA ARG A 375 1.48 20.84 -19.15
C ARG A 375 0.87 22.18 -19.54
N ALA A 376 -0.43 22.37 -19.27
CA ALA A 376 -1.12 23.62 -19.56
C ALA A 376 -0.76 24.76 -18.59
N ARG A 377 -0.40 24.44 -17.35
CA ARG A 377 -0.06 25.42 -16.29
C ARG A 377 1.39 25.88 -16.38
N GLY A 378 2.30 25.00 -16.79
CA GLY A 378 3.73 25.23 -16.70
C GLY A 378 4.30 25.00 -15.29
N PRO A 379 5.57 25.36 -15.07
CA PRO A 379 6.23 25.21 -13.78
C PRO A 379 5.52 25.95 -12.64
N VAL A 380 5.47 25.36 -11.47
CA VAL A 380 4.93 25.96 -10.24
C VAL A 380 6.07 26.05 -9.25
N ASP A 381 6.44 27.27 -8.89
CA ASP A 381 7.52 27.55 -7.92
C ASP A 381 6.91 27.71 -6.52
N LEU A 382 6.56 26.59 -5.91
CA LEU A 382 6.13 26.51 -4.51
C LEU A 382 7.03 25.51 -3.81
N GLN A 383 7.46 25.85 -2.60
CA GLN A 383 8.31 24.99 -1.77
C GLN A 383 7.51 24.45 -0.57
N PRO A 384 7.87 23.27 -0.05
CA PRO A 384 7.29 22.75 1.19
C PRO A 384 7.55 23.74 2.33
N GLU A 385 6.55 23.94 3.19
CA GLU A 385 6.77 24.67 4.43
C GLU A 385 7.77 23.90 5.30
N PRO A 386 8.75 24.58 5.93
CA PRO A 386 9.71 23.94 6.81
C PRO A 386 8.97 23.33 8.00
N VAL A 387 8.97 22.00 8.10
CA VAL A 387 8.43 21.30 9.25
C VAL A 387 9.41 21.46 10.40
N LEU A 388 8.97 22.12 11.47
CA LEU A 388 9.67 22.13 12.74
C LEU A 388 9.53 20.73 13.36
N LEU A 389 10.52 19.88 13.13
CA LEU A 389 10.64 18.64 13.87
C LEU A 389 10.85 19.01 15.35
N HIS A 390 9.84 18.83 16.17
CA HIS A 390 9.99 18.92 17.62
C HIS A 390 10.83 17.73 18.09
N VAL A 391 12.14 17.91 18.06
CA VAL A 391 13.05 17.04 18.80
C VAL A 391 12.86 17.38 20.28
N ASN A 392 12.18 16.53 21.01
CA ASN A 392 12.02 16.69 22.45
C ASN A 392 13.38 16.92 23.13
N GLY A 393 13.62 18.15 23.57
CA GLY A 393 14.71 18.49 24.50
C GLY A 393 15.90 19.29 23.98
N ALA A 394 15.94 19.82 22.76
CA ALA A 394 17.05 20.69 22.33
C ALA A 394 16.58 22.12 22.05
N LYS A 395 17.17 23.10 22.75
CA LYS A 395 16.98 24.54 22.49
C LYS A 395 17.43 24.92 21.11
N SER A 396 16.65 25.72 20.40
CA SER A 396 16.91 26.22 19.06
C SER A 396 18.28 26.89 18.95
N ILE A 397 19.03 26.51 17.94
CA ILE A 397 20.16 27.28 17.43
C ILE A 397 19.73 27.83 16.06
N ASN A 398 19.58 29.16 15.99
CA ASN A 398 19.41 29.89 14.74
C ASN A 398 20.61 29.64 13.82
N GLY A 399 20.38 29.18 12.60
CA GLY A 399 21.42 29.03 11.59
C GLY A 399 20.92 29.44 10.22
N ASN A 400 21.35 30.63 9.79
CA ASN A 400 21.26 31.09 8.41
C ASN A 400 22.04 30.20 7.46
N GLY A 401 21.41 29.81 6.38
CA GLY A 401 22.02 29.59 5.06
C GLY A 401 23.12 28.51 4.96
N ALA A 402 22.76 27.32 4.46
CA ALA A 402 23.75 26.44 3.85
C ALA A 402 23.16 25.76 2.61
N LYS A 403 23.97 25.77 1.54
CA LYS A 403 23.73 25.15 0.23
C LYS A 403 23.72 23.61 0.34
N PRO A 404 23.06 22.88 -0.57
CA PRO A 404 23.01 21.43 -0.55
C PRO A 404 24.37 20.82 -0.89
N GLY A 405 24.84 19.96 -0.05
CA GLY A 405 26.01 19.11 -0.28
C GLY A 405 27.01 19.10 0.88
N SER A 406 26.72 18.41 1.96
CA SER A 406 27.78 17.88 2.84
C SER A 406 27.21 16.78 3.75
N GLN A 407 27.96 15.71 3.80
CA GLN A 407 27.78 14.51 4.61
C GLN A 407 27.61 14.85 6.10
N LEU A 408 26.61 14.30 6.73
CA LEU A 408 26.49 14.24 8.19
C LEU A 408 26.93 12.84 8.68
N HIS A 409 28.18 12.75 9.07
CA HIS A 409 28.67 11.68 9.94
C HIS A 409 28.55 12.13 11.39
N GLY A 410 27.97 11.30 12.24
CA GLY A 410 28.14 11.30 13.67
C GLY A 410 27.07 11.98 14.51
N LEU A 411 25.95 11.30 14.75
CA LEU A 411 25.10 11.55 15.91
C LEU A 411 25.10 10.32 16.82
N LYS A 412 25.67 10.48 18.02
CA LYS A 412 25.53 9.49 19.10
C LYS A 412 24.11 9.51 19.62
N VAL A 413 23.45 8.36 19.57
CA VAL A 413 22.11 8.13 20.15
C VAL A 413 22.26 8.12 21.68
N ALA A 414 21.52 8.98 22.35
CA ALA A 414 21.38 8.93 23.80
C ALA A 414 20.45 7.78 24.18
N SER A 415 20.90 6.94 25.10
CA SER A 415 20.15 5.78 25.61
C SER A 415 18.94 6.22 26.45
N GLY A 416 17.74 6.06 25.87
CA GLY A 416 16.49 5.99 26.59
C GLY A 416 16.22 4.56 27.10
N PRO A 417 15.20 4.34 27.93
CA PRO A 417 14.90 3.00 28.44
C PRO A 417 14.58 2.05 27.27
N ARG A 418 15.23 0.89 27.27
CA ARG A 418 15.02 -0.15 26.26
C ARG A 418 13.58 -0.61 26.27
N ASN A 419 12.93 -0.49 25.13
CA ASN A 419 11.61 -1.08 24.88
C ASN A 419 11.79 -2.53 24.45
N GLN A 420 10.77 -3.36 24.71
CA GLN A 420 10.70 -4.77 24.31
C GLN A 420 11.02 -5.02 22.82
N LEU A 421 10.87 -3.98 21.98
CA LEU A 421 11.23 -4.00 20.56
C LEU A 421 12.74 -4.12 20.29
N ASP A 422 13.57 -3.56 21.17
CA ASP A 422 15.04 -3.61 21.03
C ASP A 422 15.56 -5.03 21.33
N GLU A 423 14.94 -5.74 22.26
CA GLU A 423 15.25 -7.14 22.58
C GLU A 423 14.90 -8.08 21.41
N ASP A 424 13.77 -7.84 20.76
CA ASP A 424 13.31 -8.64 19.63
C ASP A 424 14.16 -8.47 18.35
N LEU A 425 14.73 -7.28 18.16
CA LEU A 425 15.64 -6.99 17.05
C LEU A 425 17.02 -7.60 17.29
N GLU A 426 17.45 -7.75 18.56
CA GLU A 426 18.66 -8.46 18.92
C GLU A 426 18.50 -9.98 18.82
N GLU A 427 17.38 -10.55 19.28
CA GLU A 427 17.08 -11.99 19.10
C GLU A 427 17.05 -12.39 17.62
N ALA A 428 16.48 -11.57 16.75
CA ALA A 428 16.45 -11.81 15.31
C ALA A 428 17.85 -11.78 14.65
N LYS A 429 18.85 -11.20 15.32
CA LYS A 429 20.25 -11.13 14.85
C LYS A 429 21.15 -12.24 15.42
N THR A 430 20.73 -12.91 16.48
CA THR A 430 21.58 -13.88 17.20
C THR A 430 21.26 -15.34 16.86
N GLU A 431 20.20 -15.63 16.12
CA GLU A 431 19.96 -16.98 15.60
C GLU A 431 20.84 -17.25 14.36
N GLU A 432 22.11 -17.52 14.58
CA GLU A 432 22.95 -18.22 13.60
C GLU A 432 22.53 -19.68 13.48
N PRO A 433 22.55 -20.27 12.27
CA PRO A 433 22.10 -21.63 12.05
C PRO A 433 23.08 -22.66 12.65
N VAL A 434 22.53 -23.59 13.38
CA VAL A 434 23.17 -24.91 13.66
C VAL A 434 22.84 -25.87 12.53
#